data_70d811c0a89c8b08dd924f993cf0d2f5
#
_entry.id   70d811c0a89c8b08dd924f993cf0d2f5
#
_cell.length_a   1.000
_cell.length_b   1.000
_cell.length_c   1.000
_cell.angle_alpha   90.00
_cell.angle_beta   90.00
_cell.angle_gamma   90.00
#
_symmetry.space_group_name_H-M   'P 1'
#
loop_
_entity.id
_entity.type
_entity.pdbx_description
1 polymer ?
#
loop_
_entity_poly.entity_id
_entity_poly.type
_entity_poly.pdbx_seq_one_letter_code
_entity_poly.pdbx_strand_id
1 'polypeptide(L)'
;MKKTISIFLTALLCCAMAFSVTFTASAKFNQEAKPKVGDTVAVLHTNYGDIAMSFFPKYAPKGVENFQTLAKEKKYNNSIFHRVIKKFMIQGGDYTNGDGTGGESCWGKEFENECVDELKNIRGAVAYANAGADTNGSQFFINSVENTNLNGDYTVFGQVFAGMDVVDLISNCEVTVNSGGESSSPVNEVKLESVEITKYTKNMENSLKSATDPYEGVKSTTTATEETTATETTTVASTDSTTANNEDSDEPFNFIPIIVTVGVLAIIFACFAIPYGIQDKKKKKAKAEAKAAMKADPDYKKKKSKKKR
;
A
#
# COMPACT_ATOMS: atom_id res chain seq x y z
N MET A 1 14.73 -31.89 -60.49
CA MET A 1 13.49 -31.87 -59.66
C MET A 1 13.67 -32.40 -58.24
N LYS A 2 14.28 -33.56 -58.00
CA LYS A 2 14.45 -34.11 -56.61
C LYS A 2 15.35 -33.25 -55.68
N LYS A 3 16.42 -32.60 -56.22
CA LYS A 3 17.30 -31.73 -55.43
C LYS A 3 16.68 -30.40 -55.04
N THR A 4 15.81 -29.83 -55.88
CA THR A 4 15.11 -28.55 -55.58
C THR A 4 14.02 -28.74 -54.52
N ILE A 5 13.32 -29.86 -54.51
CA ILE A 5 12.31 -30.19 -53.49
C ILE A 5 12.95 -30.35 -52.12
N SER A 6 14.14 -30.96 -52.04
CA SER A 6 14.88 -31.16 -50.79
C SER A 6 15.32 -29.82 -50.14
N ILE A 7 15.73 -28.83 -50.94
CA ILE A 7 16.15 -27.51 -50.45
C ILE A 7 14.94 -26.73 -49.95
N PHE A 8 13.78 -26.82 -50.60
CA PHE A 8 12.57 -26.17 -50.10
C PHE A 8 12.04 -26.79 -48.80
N LEU A 9 12.17 -28.11 -48.64
CA LEU A 9 11.73 -28.81 -47.41
C LEU A 9 12.61 -28.49 -46.22
N THR A 10 13.94 -28.36 -46.45
CA THR A 10 14.86 -27.95 -45.36
C THR A 10 14.70 -26.46 -44.99
N ALA A 11 14.46 -25.57 -45.93
CA ALA A 11 14.18 -24.17 -45.67
C ALA A 11 12.86 -23.99 -44.89
N LEU A 12 11.82 -24.75 -45.21
CA LEU A 12 10.53 -24.75 -44.50
C LEU A 12 10.67 -25.27 -43.08
N LEU A 13 11.50 -26.31 -42.86
CA LEU A 13 11.78 -26.88 -41.53
C LEU A 13 12.61 -25.91 -40.65
N CYS A 14 13.58 -25.20 -41.23
CA CYS A 14 14.34 -24.15 -40.51
C CYS A 14 13.45 -22.94 -40.15
N CYS A 15 12.53 -22.52 -41.00
CA CYS A 15 11.56 -21.48 -40.67
C CYS A 15 10.58 -21.90 -39.58
N ALA A 16 10.18 -23.16 -39.53
CA ALA A 16 9.32 -23.68 -38.45
C ALA A 16 10.01 -23.73 -37.08
N MET A 17 11.33 -23.96 -37.04
CA MET A 17 12.09 -23.94 -35.81
C MET A 17 12.44 -22.53 -35.28
N ALA A 18 12.46 -21.52 -36.17
CA ALA A 18 12.72 -20.13 -35.77
C ALA A 18 11.49 -19.44 -35.14
N PHE A 19 10.29 -20.04 -35.23
CA PHE A 19 9.03 -19.45 -34.73
C PHE A 19 8.57 -20.03 -33.39
N SER A 20 9.46 -20.73 -32.64
CA SER A 20 9.21 -21.04 -31.23
C SER A 20 9.48 -19.78 -30.37
N VAL A 21 8.81 -18.67 -30.67
CA VAL A 21 8.69 -17.57 -29.74
C VAL A 21 7.86 -18.11 -28.57
N THR A 22 8.54 -18.54 -27.53
CA THR A 22 7.91 -18.81 -26.24
C THR A 22 7.28 -17.51 -25.78
N PHE A 23 6.00 -17.37 -26.01
CA PHE A 23 5.18 -16.32 -25.40
C PHE A 23 5.15 -16.64 -23.90
N THR A 24 6.17 -16.22 -23.18
CA THR A 24 6.12 -16.19 -21.72
C THR A 24 5.08 -15.13 -21.40
N ALA A 25 3.86 -15.56 -21.15
CA ALA A 25 2.87 -14.69 -20.53
C ALA A 25 3.50 -14.15 -19.27
N SER A 26 3.86 -12.87 -19.25
CA SER A 26 4.30 -12.18 -18.05
C SER A 26 3.14 -12.26 -17.07
N ALA A 27 3.29 -13.06 -16.02
CA ALA A 27 2.28 -13.13 -14.98
C ALA A 27 2.00 -11.71 -14.48
N LYS A 28 0.71 -11.33 -14.48
CA LYS A 28 0.31 -10.02 -13.94
C LYS A 28 0.84 -9.91 -12.52
N PHE A 29 1.49 -8.80 -12.20
CA PHE A 29 1.98 -8.53 -10.85
C PHE A 29 0.81 -8.62 -9.85
N ASN A 30 1.03 -9.34 -8.76
CA ASN A 30 0.09 -9.45 -7.66
C ASN A 30 0.76 -8.90 -6.40
N GLN A 31 0.29 -7.74 -5.93
CA GLN A 31 0.80 -7.06 -4.75
C GLN A 31 0.65 -7.89 -3.48
N GLU A 32 -0.44 -8.67 -3.38
CA GLU A 32 -0.76 -9.51 -2.22
C GLU A 32 -0.09 -10.90 -2.26
N ALA A 33 0.75 -11.16 -3.27
CA ALA A 33 1.43 -12.44 -3.37
C ALA A 33 2.39 -12.63 -2.17
N LYS A 34 2.33 -13.81 -1.55
CA LYS A 34 3.29 -14.17 -0.50
C LYS A 34 4.72 -14.13 -1.04
N PRO A 35 5.70 -13.75 -0.21
CA PRO A 35 7.10 -13.76 -0.59
C PRO A 35 7.57 -15.19 -0.90
N LYS A 36 8.60 -15.31 -1.73
CA LYS A 36 9.26 -16.59 -2.02
C LYS A 36 10.32 -16.88 -0.95
N VAL A 37 10.55 -18.15 -0.67
CA VAL A 37 11.64 -18.56 0.24
C VAL A 37 12.96 -17.93 -0.20
N GLY A 38 13.59 -17.20 0.74
CA GLY A 38 14.83 -16.45 0.50
C GLY A 38 14.63 -14.97 0.15
N ASP A 39 13.41 -14.53 -0.13
CA ASP A 39 13.13 -13.09 -0.29
C ASP A 39 13.42 -12.33 1.01
N THR A 40 13.86 -11.10 0.90
CA THR A 40 14.04 -10.23 2.06
C THR A 40 12.68 -9.70 2.51
N VAL A 41 12.39 -9.84 3.80
CA VAL A 41 11.16 -9.40 4.46
C VAL A 41 11.48 -8.64 5.74
N ALA A 42 10.51 -7.93 6.29
CA ALA A 42 10.59 -7.37 7.63
C ALA A 42 9.59 -8.05 8.57
N VAL A 43 9.98 -8.22 9.83
CA VAL A 43 9.09 -8.52 10.93
C VAL A 43 9.11 -7.35 11.90
N LEU A 44 7.95 -6.73 12.09
CA LEU A 44 7.72 -5.66 13.05
C LEU A 44 7.22 -6.31 14.34
N HIS A 45 8.04 -6.32 15.37
CA HIS A 45 7.67 -6.83 16.69
C HIS A 45 6.96 -5.70 17.46
N THR A 46 5.72 -5.92 17.82
CA THR A 46 4.93 -4.96 18.60
C THR A 46 4.49 -5.56 19.93
N ASN A 47 4.12 -4.71 20.86
CA ASN A 47 3.51 -5.19 22.12
C ASN A 47 2.13 -5.83 21.91
N TYR A 48 1.53 -5.69 20.72
CA TYR A 48 0.25 -6.33 20.32
C TYR A 48 0.46 -7.66 19.55
N GLY A 49 1.68 -7.97 19.11
CA GLY A 49 2.02 -9.14 18.28
C GLY A 49 2.94 -8.77 17.14
N ASP A 50 3.20 -9.72 16.24
CA ASP A 50 4.14 -9.55 15.13
C ASP A 50 3.39 -9.25 13.81
N ILE A 51 3.96 -8.33 13.03
CA ILE A 51 3.47 -7.99 11.69
C ILE A 51 4.59 -8.27 10.71
N ALA A 52 4.37 -9.15 9.73
CA ALA A 52 5.38 -9.49 8.73
C ALA A 52 5.00 -8.92 7.36
N MET A 53 5.97 -8.26 6.71
CA MET A 53 5.76 -7.61 5.42
C MET A 53 6.84 -7.95 4.39
N SER A 54 6.42 -8.05 3.12
CA SER A 54 7.28 -8.12 1.95
C SER A 54 7.61 -6.73 1.43
N PHE A 55 8.66 -6.63 0.59
CA PHE A 55 9.10 -5.39 -0.02
C PHE A 55 8.94 -5.38 -1.54
N PHE A 56 8.85 -4.18 -2.12
CA PHE A 56 8.75 -3.96 -3.56
C PHE A 56 9.93 -3.17 -4.14
N PRO A 57 11.18 -3.68 -4.06
CA PRO A 57 12.38 -2.93 -4.45
C PRO A 57 12.44 -2.57 -5.94
N LYS A 58 11.67 -3.28 -6.79
CA LYS A 58 11.55 -2.96 -8.22
C LYS A 58 10.75 -1.66 -8.45
N TYR A 59 9.79 -1.38 -7.59
CA TYR A 59 8.81 -0.31 -7.78
C TYR A 59 9.05 0.90 -6.87
N ALA A 60 9.61 0.67 -5.67
CA ALA A 60 9.95 1.70 -4.70
C ALA A 60 11.35 1.45 -4.11
N PRO A 61 12.41 1.51 -4.93
CA PRO A 61 13.78 1.18 -4.50
C PRO A 61 14.27 2.05 -3.33
N LYS A 62 14.05 3.36 -3.35
CA LYS A 62 14.45 4.26 -2.26
C LYS A 62 13.62 4.04 -1.01
N GLY A 63 12.31 3.86 -1.14
CA GLY A 63 11.45 3.54 -0.01
C GLY A 63 11.90 2.25 0.69
N VAL A 64 12.23 1.20 -0.06
CA VAL A 64 12.74 -0.05 0.50
C VAL A 64 14.12 0.13 1.12
N GLU A 65 15.07 0.81 0.45
CA GLU A 65 16.41 1.09 0.97
C GLU A 65 16.34 1.87 2.28
N ASN A 66 15.55 2.95 2.33
CA ASN A 66 15.36 3.77 3.52
C ASN A 66 14.86 2.95 4.71
N PHE A 67 13.74 2.22 4.53
CA PHE A 67 13.17 1.42 5.61
C PHE A 67 14.14 0.36 6.13
N GLN A 68 14.78 -0.40 5.23
CA GLN A 68 15.73 -1.44 5.61
C GLN A 68 16.96 -0.88 6.31
N THR A 69 17.46 0.28 5.90
CA THR A 69 18.61 0.94 6.53
C THR A 69 18.27 1.39 7.94
N LEU A 70 17.17 2.12 8.11
CA LEU A 70 16.71 2.59 9.42
C LEU A 70 16.40 1.42 10.38
N ALA A 71 15.83 0.32 9.87
CA ALA A 71 15.59 -0.88 10.66
C ALA A 71 16.90 -1.55 11.11
N LYS A 72 17.88 -1.71 10.22
CA LYS A 72 19.21 -2.26 10.54
C LYS A 72 19.97 -1.38 11.53
N GLU A 73 19.81 -0.07 11.44
CA GLU A 73 20.36 0.91 12.39
C GLU A 73 19.55 0.97 13.71
N LYS A 74 18.50 0.14 13.85
CA LYS A 74 17.61 0.07 15.03
C LYS A 74 16.92 1.40 15.34
N LYS A 75 16.75 2.28 14.36
CA LYS A 75 16.08 3.57 14.53
C LYS A 75 14.61 3.40 14.93
N TYR A 76 13.93 2.38 14.39
CA TYR A 76 12.54 2.09 14.72
C TYR A 76 12.34 1.43 16.09
N ASN A 77 13.41 0.95 16.75
CA ASN A 77 13.30 0.24 18.02
C ASN A 77 12.76 1.15 19.12
N ASN A 78 11.75 0.66 19.84
CA ASN A 78 11.03 1.37 20.90
C ASN A 78 10.32 2.66 20.43
N SER A 79 10.07 2.81 19.13
CA SER A 79 9.16 3.84 18.62
C SER A 79 7.71 3.41 18.83
N ILE A 80 6.75 4.28 18.49
CA ILE A 80 5.33 3.99 18.69
C ILE A 80 4.52 4.21 17.40
N PHE A 81 3.35 3.58 17.33
CA PHE A 81 2.30 3.99 16.41
C PHE A 81 1.52 5.14 17.06
N HIS A 82 1.94 6.35 16.77
CA HIS A 82 1.44 7.59 17.40
C HIS A 82 0.09 8.05 16.88
N ARG A 83 -0.34 7.54 15.70
CA ARG A 83 -1.59 7.91 15.05
C ARG A 83 -2.31 6.66 14.55
N VAL A 84 -3.49 6.42 15.09
CA VAL A 84 -4.35 5.28 14.75
C VAL A 84 -5.73 5.78 14.39
N ILE A 85 -6.21 5.45 13.19
CA ILE A 85 -7.56 5.81 12.75
C ILE A 85 -8.29 4.53 12.35
N LYS A 86 -9.36 4.23 13.07
CA LYS A 86 -10.20 3.07 12.83
C LYS A 86 -10.74 3.07 11.39
N LYS A 87 -10.69 1.91 10.73
CA LYS A 87 -11.10 1.73 9.33
C LYS A 87 -10.35 2.65 8.37
N PHE A 88 -9.09 2.96 8.68
CA PHE A 88 -8.22 3.71 7.80
C PHE A 88 -6.79 3.15 7.86
N MET A 89 -5.99 3.50 8.86
CA MET A 89 -4.58 3.08 8.93
C MET A 89 -4.03 3.18 10.36
N ILE A 90 -2.88 2.55 10.59
CA ILE A 90 -2.02 2.76 11.75
C ILE A 90 -0.70 3.38 11.29
N GLN A 91 -0.26 4.50 11.88
CA GLN A 91 0.92 5.26 11.48
C GLN A 91 1.93 5.33 12.61
N GLY A 92 3.19 5.05 12.28
CA GLY A 92 4.33 5.10 13.18
C GLY A 92 5.61 5.51 12.46
N GLY A 93 6.77 5.16 13.03
CA GLY A 93 8.07 5.41 12.42
C GLY A 93 8.66 6.81 12.70
N ASP A 94 8.02 7.62 13.54
CA ASP A 94 8.64 8.78 14.14
C ASP A 94 9.52 8.33 15.31
N TYR A 95 10.78 8.05 15.01
CA TYR A 95 11.75 7.56 16.00
C TYR A 95 12.44 8.69 16.78
N THR A 96 12.16 9.94 16.47
CA THR A 96 12.78 11.11 17.12
C THR A 96 11.88 11.72 18.19
N ASN A 97 10.66 12.07 17.82
CA ASN A 97 9.73 12.79 18.71
C ASN A 97 8.57 11.90 19.18
N GLY A 98 8.17 10.91 18.37
CA GLY A 98 7.08 9.99 18.70
C GLY A 98 5.68 10.60 18.65
N ASP A 99 5.53 11.82 18.13
CA ASP A 99 4.26 12.55 18.05
C ASP A 99 3.81 12.87 16.62
N GLY A 100 4.58 12.41 15.63
CA GLY A 100 4.32 12.61 14.21
C GLY A 100 4.98 13.84 13.61
N THR A 101 5.73 14.61 14.42
CA THR A 101 6.44 15.83 13.96
C THR A 101 7.89 15.57 13.55
N GLY A 102 8.42 14.39 13.85
CA GLY A 102 9.81 14.03 13.62
C GLY A 102 10.02 12.89 12.63
N GLY A 103 11.19 12.25 12.73
CA GLY A 103 11.61 11.15 11.89
C GLY A 103 12.26 11.58 10.58
N GLU A 104 13.53 11.22 10.43
CA GLU A 104 14.32 11.52 9.23
C GLU A 104 14.57 10.27 8.41
N SER A 105 14.77 10.43 7.10
CA SER A 105 15.23 9.34 6.25
C SER A 105 16.67 8.92 6.61
N CYS A 106 17.11 7.77 6.13
CA CYS A 106 18.48 7.31 6.31
C CYS A 106 19.54 8.23 5.63
N TRP A 107 19.11 9.16 4.79
CA TRP A 107 19.97 10.17 4.16
C TRP A 107 19.96 11.52 4.91
N GLY A 108 19.24 11.65 6.02
CA GLY A 108 19.11 12.90 6.78
C GLY A 108 18.41 14.03 6.01
N LYS A 109 17.59 13.71 5.02
CA LYS A 109 16.82 14.64 4.20
C LYS A 109 15.59 13.93 3.61
N GLU A 110 14.57 14.69 3.25
CA GLU A 110 13.40 14.17 2.53
C GLU A 110 13.79 13.53 1.19
N PHE A 111 13.00 12.56 0.73
CA PHE A 111 13.16 11.90 -0.55
C PHE A 111 11.86 11.86 -1.35
N GLU A 112 12.00 11.72 -2.67
CA GLU A 112 10.91 11.79 -3.63
C GLU A 112 9.91 10.63 -3.50
N ASN A 113 8.69 10.88 -3.95
CA ASN A 113 7.66 9.86 -4.09
C ASN A 113 7.99 8.88 -5.22
N GLU A 114 7.82 7.59 -4.94
CA GLU A 114 7.95 6.49 -5.89
C GLU A 114 6.57 5.84 -6.13
N CYS A 115 5.61 6.66 -6.56
CA CYS A 115 4.25 6.20 -6.82
C CYS A 115 4.11 5.62 -8.23
N VAL A 116 3.72 4.35 -8.32
CA VAL A 116 3.52 3.62 -9.58
C VAL A 116 2.12 3.02 -9.64
N ASP A 117 1.64 2.73 -10.85
CA ASP A 117 0.30 2.18 -11.06
C ASP A 117 0.15 0.73 -10.58
N GLU A 118 1.25 -0.01 -10.48
CA GLU A 118 1.27 -1.40 -10.02
C GLU A 118 1.04 -1.53 -8.52
N LEU A 119 1.37 -0.50 -7.73
CA LEU A 119 1.23 -0.50 -6.27
C LEU A 119 0.09 0.42 -5.84
N LYS A 120 -0.81 -0.12 -5.03
CA LYS A 120 -2.01 0.57 -4.54
C LYS A 120 -2.06 0.54 -3.02
N ASN A 121 -2.71 1.54 -2.44
CA ASN A 121 -3.01 1.58 -1.01
C ASN A 121 -4.18 0.65 -0.67
N ILE A 122 -4.02 -0.64 -0.95
CA ILE A 122 -4.96 -1.68 -0.55
C ILE A 122 -4.75 -2.07 0.91
N ARG A 123 -5.65 -2.89 1.47
CA ARG A 123 -5.50 -3.44 2.81
C ARG A 123 -4.14 -4.13 2.98
N GLY A 124 -3.43 -3.81 4.06
CA GLY A 124 -2.09 -4.32 4.37
C GLY A 124 -0.95 -3.66 3.58
N ALA A 125 -1.23 -2.74 2.64
CA ALA A 125 -0.17 -1.97 2.01
C ALA A 125 0.55 -1.09 3.04
N VAL A 126 1.88 -1.06 2.95
CA VAL A 126 2.76 -0.24 3.78
C VAL A 126 3.31 0.88 2.94
N ALA A 127 3.01 2.13 3.34
CA ALA A 127 3.37 3.32 2.59
C ALA A 127 4.02 4.39 3.47
N TYR A 128 4.82 5.28 2.88
CA TYR A 128 5.39 6.42 3.59
C TYR A 128 4.32 7.49 3.86
N ALA A 129 4.31 8.01 5.10
CA ALA A 129 3.65 9.26 5.41
C ALA A 129 4.52 10.43 4.94
N ASN A 130 3.90 11.48 4.41
CA ASN A 130 4.56 12.69 3.94
C ASN A 130 3.73 13.95 4.22
N ALA A 131 4.36 15.12 4.16
CA ALA A 131 3.73 16.43 4.31
C ALA A 131 3.44 17.10 2.95
N GLY A 132 3.31 16.33 1.91
CA GLY A 132 3.13 16.71 0.51
C GLY A 132 4.11 15.97 -0.41
N ALA A 133 4.06 16.24 -1.69
CA ALA A 133 4.89 15.56 -2.68
C ALA A 133 6.38 15.67 -2.35
N ASP A 134 7.09 14.54 -2.43
CA ASP A 134 8.54 14.46 -2.30
C ASP A 134 9.09 14.86 -0.90
N THR A 135 8.28 14.63 0.16
CA THR A 135 8.68 14.91 1.56
C THR A 135 8.68 13.65 2.43
N ASN A 136 9.01 12.49 1.86
CA ASN A 136 9.10 11.24 2.62
C ASN A 136 10.28 11.28 3.60
N GLY A 137 10.03 10.85 4.84
CA GLY A 137 11.04 10.71 5.90
C GLY A 137 11.16 9.25 6.36
N SER A 138 11.04 9.01 7.67
CA SER A 138 10.98 7.66 8.25
C SER A 138 9.57 7.19 8.55
N GLN A 139 8.60 8.10 8.69
CA GLN A 139 7.25 7.74 9.09
C GLN A 139 6.55 6.93 8.01
N PHE A 140 5.87 5.86 8.43
CA PHE A 140 5.11 4.98 7.55
C PHE A 140 3.74 4.65 8.17
N PHE A 141 2.82 4.21 7.32
CA PHE A 141 1.53 3.69 7.77
C PHE A 141 1.22 2.35 7.13
N ILE A 142 0.40 1.56 7.83
CA ILE A 142 -0.15 0.30 7.36
C ILE A 142 -1.66 0.49 7.17
N ASN A 143 -2.14 0.26 5.97
CA ASN A 143 -3.55 0.37 5.64
C ASN A 143 -4.36 -0.76 6.30
N SER A 144 -5.30 -0.44 7.20
CA SER A 144 -6.21 -1.43 7.79
C SER A 144 -7.36 -1.82 6.86
N VAL A 145 -7.64 -0.98 5.88
CA VAL A 145 -8.62 -1.18 4.80
C VAL A 145 -8.03 -0.70 3.47
N GLU A 146 -8.78 -0.87 2.38
CA GLU A 146 -8.42 -0.27 1.09
C GLU A 146 -8.67 1.25 1.11
N ASN A 147 -7.63 2.03 0.75
CA ASN A 147 -7.62 3.49 0.75
C ASN A 147 -7.16 4.03 -0.62
N THR A 148 -7.90 3.75 -1.67
CA THR A 148 -7.54 4.09 -3.06
C THR A 148 -7.39 5.58 -3.33
N ASN A 149 -7.98 6.44 -2.51
CA ASN A 149 -7.80 7.89 -2.56
C ASN A 149 -6.36 8.35 -2.24
N LEU A 150 -5.54 7.48 -1.64
CA LEU A 150 -4.12 7.73 -1.35
C LEU A 150 -3.19 7.36 -2.51
N ASN A 151 -3.72 6.72 -3.57
CA ASN A 151 -2.92 6.28 -4.70
C ASN A 151 -2.36 7.47 -5.49
N GLY A 152 -1.05 7.43 -5.76
CA GLY A 152 -0.34 8.48 -6.49
C GLY A 152 0.28 9.58 -5.62
N ASP A 153 -0.11 9.68 -4.33
CA ASP A 153 0.40 10.68 -3.40
C ASP A 153 1.32 10.07 -2.32
N TYR A 154 1.16 8.78 -2.02
CA TYR A 154 1.90 8.07 -0.98
C TYR A 154 2.64 6.87 -1.57
N THR A 155 3.94 6.80 -1.32
CA THR A 155 4.82 5.73 -1.81
C THR A 155 4.54 4.42 -1.09
N VAL A 156 3.88 3.47 -1.76
CA VAL A 156 3.75 2.09 -1.28
C VAL A 156 5.06 1.36 -1.54
N PHE A 157 5.70 0.81 -0.49
CA PHE A 157 6.98 0.12 -0.59
C PHE A 157 6.96 -1.32 -0.08
N GLY A 158 5.85 -1.73 0.58
CA GLY A 158 5.69 -3.06 1.13
C GLY A 158 4.22 -3.49 1.25
N GLN A 159 4.04 -4.77 1.58
CA GLN A 159 2.72 -5.40 1.81
C GLN A 159 2.80 -6.37 2.98
N VAL A 160 1.91 -6.25 3.94
CA VAL A 160 1.75 -7.23 5.02
C VAL A 160 1.25 -8.54 4.43
N PHE A 161 1.94 -9.63 4.70
CA PHE A 161 1.54 -10.98 4.30
C PHE A 161 1.14 -11.87 5.49
N ALA A 162 1.47 -11.46 6.73
CA ALA A 162 1.03 -12.11 7.97
C ALA A 162 0.95 -11.09 9.11
N GLY A 163 0.07 -11.29 10.09
CA GLY A 163 -0.15 -10.38 11.21
C GLY A 163 -1.16 -9.26 10.91
N MET A 164 -2.05 -9.42 9.93
CA MET A 164 -3.13 -8.45 9.70
C MET A 164 -4.16 -8.42 10.82
N ASP A 165 -4.28 -9.47 11.61
CA ASP A 165 -5.04 -9.54 12.86
C ASP A 165 -4.46 -8.60 13.94
N VAL A 166 -3.12 -8.49 14.01
CA VAL A 166 -2.43 -7.52 14.86
C VAL A 166 -2.73 -6.09 14.41
N VAL A 167 -2.65 -5.82 13.10
CA VAL A 167 -3.02 -4.51 12.53
C VAL A 167 -4.46 -4.14 12.85
N ASP A 168 -5.38 -5.10 12.74
CA ASP A 168 -6.80 -4.89 13.07
C ASP A 168 -7.01 -4.61 14.55
N LEU A 169 -6.33 -5.34 15.42
CA LEU A 169 -6.39 -5.15 16.87
C LEU A 169 -5.91 -3.75 17.25
N ILE A 170 -4.75 -3.33 16.74
CA ILE A 170 -4.23 -1.97 16.92
C ILE A 170 -5.19 -0.93 16.33
N SER A 171 -5.69 -1.15 15.12
CA SER A 171 -6.62 -0.20 14.44
C SER A 171 -7.93 0.00 15.20
N ASN A 172 -8.28 -0.91 16.11
CA ASN A 172 -9.49 -0.84 16.94
C ASN A 172 -9.20 -0.43 18.40
N CYS A 173 -7.96 -0.11 18.77
CA CYS A 173 -7.64 0.34 20.12
C CYS A 173 -8.36 1.65 20.46
N GLU A 174 -8.48 1.92 21.74
CA GLU A 174 -9.06 3.18 22.23
C GLU A 174 -8.12 4.34 21.91
N VAL A 175 -8.68 5.43 21.38
CA VAL A 175 -7.93 6.64 21.00
C VAL A 175 -8.51 7.88 21.67
N THR A 176 -7.65 8.85 21.93
CA THR A 176 -8.01 10.19 22.41
C THR A 176 -7.70 11.24 21.34
N VAL A 177 -8.14 12.45 21.58
CA VAL A 177 -7.89 13.60 20.69
C VAL A 177 -6.42 14.03 20.79
N ASN A 178 -5.74 14.09 19.67
CA ASN A 178 -4.36 14.59 19.59
C ASN A 178 -4.31 16.14 19.66
N SER A 179 -3.10 16.70 19.70
CA SER A 179 -2.87 18.16 19.73
C SER A 179 -3.45 18.90 18.51
N GLY A 180 -3.68 18.23 17.40
CA GLY A 180 -4.30 18.77 16.18
C GLY A 180 -5.82 18.67 16.16
N GLY A 181 -6.47 18.13 17.20
CA GLY A 181 -7.92 17.98 17.28
C GLY A 181 -8.47 16.72 16.60
N GLU A 182 -7.61 15.79 16.15
CA GLU A 182 -8.00 14.52 15.55
C GLU A 182 -8.08 13.42 16.62
N SER A 183 -9.15 12.63 16.63
CA SER A 183 -9.28 11.45 17.51
C SER A 183 -8.45 10.30 16.95
N SER A 184 -7.17 10.25 17.28
CA SER A 184 -6.21 9.32 16.68
C SER A 184 -5.02 8.94 17.56
N SER A 185 -4.83 9.56 18.72
CA SER A 185 -3.74 9.16 19.64
C SER A 185 -4.18 7.96 20.48
N PRO A 186 -3.51 6.80 20.40
CA PRO A 186 -3.82 5.67 21.27
C PRO A 186 -3.78 6.05 22.76
N VAL A 187 -4.81 5.64 23.52
CA VAL A 187 -4.87 5.84 24.97
C VAL A 187 -3.76 5.05 25.67
N ASN A 188 -3.58 3.81 25.23
CA ASN A 188 -2.49 2.96 25.68
C ASN A 188 -1.42 2.89 24.58
N GLU A 189 -0.16 2.90 24.98
CA GLU A 189 0.96 2.96 24.05
C GLU A 189 1.03 1.74 23.14
N VAL A 190 1.00 1.96 21.84
CA VAL A 190 1.22 0.92 20.82
C VAL A 190 2.69 0.97 20.43
N LYS A 191 3.49 0.08 21.02
CA LYS A 191 4.95 0.04 20.80
C LYS A 191 5.31 -0.74 19.56
N LEU A 192 6.24 -0.20 18.78
CA LEU A 192 7.08 -0.92 17.84
C LEU A 192 8.40 -1.26 18.58
N GLU A 193 8.44 -2.46 19.18
CA GLU A 193 9.56 -2.89 20.03
C GLU A 193 10.85 -3.02 19.23
N SER A 194 10.76 -3.61 18.03
CA SER A 194 11.87 -3.70 17.07
C SER A 194 11.39 -4.04 15.66
N VAL A 195 12.28 -3.83 14.69
CA VAL A 195 12.08 -4.27 13.30
C VAL A 195 13.25 -5.17 12.90
N GLU A 196 12.95 -6.42 12.55
CA GLU A 196 13.92 -7.38 12.05
C GLU A 196 13.87 -7.45 10.53
N ILE A 197 15.00 -7.27 9.85
CA ILE A 197 15.16 -7.54 8.41
C ILE A 197 15.78 -8.92 8.24
N THR A 198 15.01 -9.84 7.68
CA THR A 198 15.37 -11.25 7.62
C THR A 198 14.98 -11.88 6.26
N LYS A 199 15.16 -13.19 6.13
CA LYS A 199 14.78 -13.97 4.94
C LYS A 199 13.51 -14.75 5.19
N TYR A 200 12.57 -14.67 4.25
CA TYR A 200 11.34 -15.46 4.34
C TYR A 200 11.63 -16.95 4.30
N THR A 201 11.03 -17.68 5.22
CA THR A 201 11.05 -19.13 5.30
C THR A 201 9.62 -19.68 5.36
N LYS A 202 9.43 -20.94 4.92
CA LYS A 202 8.09 -21.58 4.92
C LYS A 202 7.43 -21.63 6.30
N ASN A 203 8.22 -21.65 7.37
CA ASN A 203 7.72 -21.78 8.74
C ASN A 203 7.62 -20.43 9.47
N MET A 204 7.99 -19.34 8.82
CA MET A 204 8.02 -18.00 9.45
C MET A 204 6.67 -17.62 10.07
N GLU A 205 5.58 -17.78 9.33
CA GLU A 205 4.26 -17.41 9.80
C GLU A 205 3.84 -18.14 11.10
N ASN A 206 4.31 -19.38 11.29
CA ASN A 206 4.04 -20.16 12.51
C ASN A 206 4.87 -19.71 13.72
N SER A 207 5.93 -18.94 13.49
CA SER A 207 6.83 -18.43 14.55
C SER A 207 6.50 -17.02 14.99
N LEU A 208 5.57 -16.34 14.29
CA LEU A 208 5.14 -15.00 14.65
C LEU A 208 4.32 -15.00 15.95
N LYS A 209 4.54 -13.98 16.77
CA LYS A 209 3.72 -13.73 17.96
C LYS A 209 2.31 -13.34 17.55
N SER A 210 1.32 -14.09 18.03
CA SER A 210 -0.10 -13.85 17.73
C SER A 210 -0.61 -12.52 18.27
N ALA A 211 -1.68 -12.04 17.67
CA ALA A 211 -2.39 -10.84 18.12
C ALA A 211 -2.89 -11.01 19.56
N THR A 212 -2.55 -10.08 20.42
CA THR A 212 -2.95 -10.04 21.82
C THR A 212 -3.02 -8.59 22.27
N ASP A 213 -4.14 -8.17 22.86
CA ASP A 213 -4.21 -6.85 23.52
C ASP A 213 -3.48 -6.91 24.86
N PRO A 214 -2.35 -6.21 25.02
CA PRO A 214 -1.59 -6.23 26.27
C PRO A 214 -2.30 -5.51 27.41
N TYR A 215 -3.38 -4.78 27.12
CA TYR A 215 -4.17 -4.00 28.07
C TYR A 215 -5.57 -4.58 28.29
N GLU A 216 -5.88 -5.77 27.74
CA GLU A 216 -7.16 -6.44 27.96
C GLU A 216 -7.39 -6.68 29.46
N GLY A 217 -8.53 -6.18 29.97
CA GLY A 217 -8.87 -6.24 31.40
C GLY A 217 -8.33 -5.12 32.29
N VAL A 218 -7.47 -4.24 31.77
CA VAL A 218 -7.06 -3.01 32.48
C VAL A 218 -8.12 -1.93 32.20
N LYS A 219 -9.13 -1.84 33.08
CA LYS A 219 -10.10 -0.74 33.03
C LYS A 219 -9.37 0.57 33.29
N SER A 220 -9.35 1.45 32.29
CA SER A 220 -8.95 2.86 32.47
C SER A 220 -9.89 3.48 33.53
N THR A 221 -9.33 3.79 34.70
CA THR A 221 -10.05 4.51 35.77
C THR A 221 -10.04 5.99 35.44
N THR A 222 -10.74 6.37 34.39
CA THR A 222 -11.04 7.78 34.15
C THR A 222 -12.34 8.07 34.88
N THR A 223 -12.26 8.77 36.00
CA THR A 223 -13.38 9.31 36.76
C THR A 223 -14.17 10.27 35.86
N ALA A 224 -15.17 9.75 35.19
CA ALA A 224 -16.21 10.59 34.58
C ALA A 224 -17.15 11.01 35.70
N THR A 225 -17.22 12.29 35.99
CA THR A 225 -18.25 12.91 36.81
C THR A 225 -19.60 12.65 36.14
N GLU A 226 -20.41 11.81 36.79
CA GLU A 226 -21.79 11.58 36.39
C GLU A 226 -22.61 12.87 36.51
N GLU A 227 -23.15 13.34 35.42
CA GLU A 227 -24.29 14.25 35.44
C GLU A 227 -25.53 13.44 35.09
N THR A 228 -26.31 13.18 36.14
CA THR A 228 -27.60 12.44 36.10
C THR A 228 -28.65 13.30 35.45
N THR A 229 -29.26 12.82 34.36
CA THR A 229 -30.64 13.23 34.03
C THR A 229 -31.41 12.02 33.50
N ALA A 230 -32.49 11.72 34.22
CA ALA A 230 -33.40 10.58 34.06
C ALA A 230 -34.44 10.81 32.96
N THR A 231 -35.06 9.67 32.57
CA THR A 231 -36.44 9.52 32.02
C THR A 231 -36.52 9.67 30.50
N GLU A 232 -37.11 8.76 29.70
CA GLU A 232 -38.28 7.93 29.85
C GLU A 232 -38.33 6.76 28.84
N THR A 233 -38.96 5.71 29.22
CA THR A 233 -39.32 4.48 28.54
C THR A 233 -40.36 4.71 27.43
N THR A 234 -40.21 4.07 26.24
CA THR A 234 -41.39 3.54 25.53
C THR A 234 -41.02 2.28 24.74
N THR A 235 -41.62 1.21 25.14
CA THR A 235 -41.66 -0.10 24.50
C THR A 235 -42.71 -0.12 23.39
N VAL A 236 -42.44 -0.63 22.21
CA VAL A 236 -43.46 -1.37 21.41
C VAL A 236 -42.78 -2.49 20.62
N ALA A 237 -43.42 -3.65 20.69
CA ALA A 237 -43.02 -4.94 20.18
C ALA A 237 -43.64 -5.27 18.82
N SER A 238 -43.07 -6.33 18.21
CA SER A 238 -43.70 -7.32 17.30
C SER A 238 -44.02 -6.89 15.86
N THR A 239 -43.81 -7.69 14.84
CA THR A 239 -44.00 -9.09 14.48
C THR A 239 -43.44 -9.32 13.08
N ASP A 240 -42.70 -10.35 12.86
CA ASP A 240 -42.96 -11.67 12.28
C ASP A 240 -43.26 -11.76 10.76
N SER A 241 -42.63 -12.75 10.19
CA SER A 241 -43.02 -13.70 9.12
C SER A 241 -42.29 -13.57 7.74
N THR A 242 -41.43 -14.51 7.51
CA THR A 242 -41.55 -15.73 6.68
C THR A 242 -41.45 -15.55 5.15
N THR A 243 -40.57 -16.18 4.46
CA THR A 243 -40.59 -17.41 3.69
C THR A 243 -39.70 -17.35 2.45
N ALA A 244 -38.83 -18.32 2.42
CA ALA A 244 -38.19 -19.06 1.34
C ALA A 244 -38.70 -18.88 -0.11
N ASN A 245 -37.76 -18.95 -1.08
CA ASN A 245 -37.71 -20.08 -2.01
C ASN A 245 -36.46 -20.04 -2.89
N ASN A 246 -35.90 -21.23 -3.09
CA ASN A 246 -34.89 -21.62 -4.05
C ASN A 246 -35.36 -21.37 -5.48
N GLU A 247 -34.44 -21.14 -6.40
CA GLU A 247 -34.43 -21.93 -7.67
C GLU A 247 -33.04 -21.86 -8.32
N ASP A 248 -32.62 -23.07 -8.61
CA ASP A 248 -31.49 -23.57 -9.35
C ASP A 248 -31.70 -23.31 -10.86
N SER A 249 -30.68 -22.91 -11.62
CA SER A 249 -30.66 -23.14 -13.07
C SER A 249 -29.23 -23.20 -13.61
N ASP A 250 -28.76 -24.41 -13.85
CA ASP A 250 -27.71 -24.78 -14.78
C ASP A 250 -28.00 -24.29 -16.20
N GLU A 251 -27.00 -23.71 -16.88
CA GLU A 251 -26.95 -23.68 -18.34
C GLU A 251 -25.51 -23.78 -18.87
N PRO A 252 -25.27 -24.38 -20.04
CA PRO A 252 -24.04 -25.08 -20.37
C PRO A 252 -23.03 -24.27 -21.17
N PHE A 253 -21.78 -24.71 -21.04
CA PHE A 253 -20.62 -24.29 -21.86
C PHE A 253 -20.86 -24.48 -23.38
N ASN A 254 -20.70 -23.39 -24.12
CA ASN A 254 -20.60 -23.47 -25.59
C ASN A 254 -19.21 -23.04 -26.06
N PHE A 255 -18.50 -24.01 -26.63
CA PHE A 255 -17.29 -23.79 -27.44
C PHE A 255 -17.68 -23.20 -28.80
N ILE A 256 -17.10 -22.04 -29.16
CA ILE A 256 -17.06 -21.55 -30.54
C ILE A 256 -15.59 -21.37 -30.95
N PRO A 257 -15.19 -21.85 -32.14
CA PRO A 257 -13.80 -22.02 -32.51
C PRO A 257 -13.13 -20.75 -33.06
N ILE A 258 -11.86 -20.70 -32.81
CA ILE A 258 -10.86 -19.72 -33.22
C ILE A 258 -10.74 -19.66 -34.76
N ILE A 259 -11.27 -18.64 -35.41
CA ILE A 259 -10.79 -18.12 -36.69
C ILE A 259 -11.27 -16.67 -36.81
N VAL A 260 -10.55 -15.69 -36.30
CA VAL A 260 -10.40 -14.31 -36.81
C VAL A 260 -9.27 -13.63 -36.02
N THR A 261 -8.02 -13.78 -36.41
CA THR A 261 -6.90 -13.26 -35.66
C THR A 261 -5.89 -12.43 -36.42
N VAL A 262 -6.19 -11.81 -37.51
CA VAL A 262 -5.24 -10.89 -38.17
C VAL A 262 -5.78 -9.46 -38.34
N GLY A 263 -7.09 -9.24 -38.34
CA GLY A 263 -7.67 -7.90 -38.51
C GLY A 263 -7.82 -7.08 -37.21
N VAL A 264 -7.85 -7.72 -36.03
CA VAL A 264 -8.15 -7.06 -34.75
C VAL A 264 -6.92 -6.45 -34.08
N LEU A 265 -5.72 -6.97 -34.37
CA LEU A 265 -4.46 -6.45 -33.79
C LEU A 265 -4.08 -5.03 -34.25
N ALA A 266 -4.42 -4.65 -35.48
CA ALA A 266 -4.15 -3.30 -35.98
C ALA A 266 -5.05 -2.23 -35.35
N ILE A 267 -6.28 -2.58 -35.00
CA ILE A 267 -7.26 -1.67 -34.37
C ILE A 267 -6.96 -1.47 -32.90
N ILE A 268 -6.49 -2.51 -32.20
CA ILE A 268 -6.12 -2.44 -30.78
C ILE A 268 -4.87 -1.57 -30.60
N PHE A 269 -3.87 -1.65 -31.50
CA PHE A 269 -2.67 -0.79 -31.41
C PHE A 269 -2.99 0.69 -31.63
N ALA A 270 -3.95 1.03 -32.48
CA ALA A 270 -4.38 2.41 -32.71
C ALA A 270 -5.18 2.99 -31.54
N CYS A 271 -5.94 2.17 -30.81
CA CYS A 271 -6.74 2.62 -29.67
C CYS A 271 -5.91 2.84 -28.39
N PHE A 272 -4.76 2.16 -28.22
CA PHE A 272 -3.92 2.30 -27.03
C PHE A 272 -2.78 3.32 -27.17
N ALA A 273 -2.31 3.62 -28.38
CA ALA A 273 -1.21 4.57 -28.59
C ALA A 273 -1.63 6.05 -28.52
N ILE A 274 -2.88 6.36 -28.83
CA ILE A 274 -3.39 7.74 -28.90
C ILE A 274 -3.71 8.34 -27.53
N PRO A 275 -4.29 7.62 -26.53
CA PRO A 275 -4.58 8.20 -25.22
C PRO A 275 -3.32 8.51 -24.39
N TYR A 276 -2.25 7.72 -24.52
CA TYR A 276 -1.04 7.88 -23.70
C TYR A 276 -0.26 9.17 -24.05
N GLY A 277 -0.15 9.49 -25.34
CA GLY A 277 0.53 10.72 -25.81
C GLY A 277 -0.22 12.00 -25.49
N ILE A 278 -1.54 11.93 -25.36
CA ILE A 278 -2.39 13.10 -25.08
C ILE A 278 -2.40 13.42 -23.58
N GLN A 279 -2.38 12.41 -22.72
CA GLN A 279 -2.31 12.60 -21.26
C GLN A 279 -0.97 13.19 -20.83
N ASP A 280 0.13 12.72 -21.41
CA ASP A 280 1.47 13.22 -21.06
C ASP A 280 1.67 14.69 -21.53
N LYS A 281 1.12 15.05 -22.70
CA LYS A 281 1.11 16.45 -23.16
C LYS A 281 0.23 17.35 -22.29
N LYS A 282 -0.94 16.87 -21.81
CA LYS A 282 -1.79 17.62 -20.87
C LYS A 282 -1.14 17.82 -19.52
N LYS A 283 -0.48 16.78 -18.94
CA LYS A 283 0.27 16.89 -17.68
C LYS A 283 1.46 17.86 -17.81
N LYS A 284 2.22 17.81 -18.90
CA LYS A 284 3.34 18.75 -19.14
C LYS A 284 2.85 20.19 -19.31
N LYS A 285 1.69 20.40 -19.98
CA LYS A 285 1.10 21.74 -20.16
C LYS A 285 0.59 22.29 -18.83
N ALA A 286 -0.13 21.51 -18.03
CA ALA A 286 -0.63 21.91 -16.71
C ALA A 286 0.53 22.25 -15.74
N LYS A 287 1.62 21.45 -15.73
CA LYS A 287 2.84 21.74 -14.94
C LYS A 287 3.55 23.02 -15.39
N ALA A 288 3.55 23.33 -16.68
CA ALA A 288 4.13 24.56 -17.22
C ALA A 288 3.29 25.80 -16.86
N GLU A 289 1.95 25.68 -16.92
CA GLU A 289 1.01 26.73 -16.55
C GLU A 289 1.04 27.03 -15.04
N ALA A 290 1.10 26.02 -14.20
CA ALA A 290 1.25 26.16 -12.73
C ALA A 290 2.60 26.86 -12.38
N LYS A 291 3.68 26.49 -13.06
CA LYS A 291 5.00 27.14 -12.87
C LYS A 291 5.05 28.58 -13.37
N ALA A 292 4.28 28.90 -14.39
CA ALA A 292 4.14 30.27 -14.91
C ALA A 292 3.30 31.12 -13.96
N ALA A 293 2.19 30.60 -13.43
CA ALA A 293 1.35 31.26 -12.44
C ALA A 293 2.11 31.56 -11.14
N MET A 294 2.90 30.59 -10.66
CA MET A 294 3.76 30.78 -9.47
C MET A 294 4.86 31.84 -9.66
N LYS A 295 5.38 32.01 -10.88
CA LYS A 295 6.33 33.08 -11.20
C LYS A 295 5.67 34.46 -11.38
N ALA A 296 4.39 34.50 -11.68
CA ALA A 296 3.63 35.73 -11.84
C ALA A 296 3.14 36.32 -10.50
N ASP A 297 3.17 35.54 -9.41
CA ASP A 297 2.79 35.98 -8.07
C ASP A 297 3.78 37.05 -7.56
N PRO A 298 3.32 38.27 -7.22
CA PRO A 298 4.18 39.34 -6.69
C PRO A 298 4.90 38.97 -5.38
N ASP A 299 4.29 38.12 -4.53
CA ASP A 299 4.85 37.71 -3.25
C ASP A 299 5.94 36.65 -3.39
N TYR A 300 5.92 35.84 -4.45
CA TYR A 300 7.02 34.92 -4.78
C TYR A 300 8.34 35.63 -5.06
N LYS A 301 8.29 36.78 -5.75
CA LYS A 301 9.47 37.61 -6.01
C LYS A 301 10.04 38.23 -4.72
N LYS A 302 9.18 38.64 -3.77
CA LYS A 302 9.60 39.19 -2.47
C LYS A 302 10.26 38.12 -1.57
N LYS A 303 9.76 36.89 -1.56
CA LYS A 303 10.35 35.77 -0.79
C LYS A 303 11.73 35.37 -1.33
N LYS A 304 11.94 35.40 -2.64
CA LYS A 304 13.22 35.03 -3.25
C LYS A 304 14.31 36.10 -3.03
N SER A 305 13.96 37.36 -2.88
CA SER A 305 14.92 38.44 -2.59
C SER A 305 15.38 38.42 -1.12
N LYS A 306 14.53 37.97 -0.18
CA LYS A 306 14.90 37.81 1.25
C LYS A 306 15.81 36.60 1.52
N LYS A 307 15.87 35.61 0.64
CA LYS A 307 16.71 34.39 0.79
C LYS A 307 18.13 34.57 0.21
N LYS A 308 18.45 35.75 -0.39
CA LYS A 308 19.77 36.09 -0.95
C LYS A 308 20.49 37.19 -0.14
N ARG A 309 19.95 37.57 1.01
CA ARG A 309 20.63 38.38 2.02
C ARG A 309 20.82 37.51 3.28
#